data_203f088a670ad0cd3401b86a0a154754
#
_entry.id   203f088a670ad0cd3401b86a0a154754
#
_cell.length_a   1.000
_cell.length_b   1.000
_cell.length_c   1.000
_cell.angle_alpha   90.00
_cell.angle_beta   90.00
_cell.angle_gamma   90.00
#
_symmetry.space_group_name_H-M   'P 1'
#
loop_
_entity.id
_entity.type
_entity.pdbx_description
1 polymer ?
#
loop_
_entity_poly.entity_id
_entity_poly.type
_entity_poly.pdbx_seq_one_letter_code
_entity_poly.pdbx_strand_id
1 'polypeptide(L)'
;MPRMTMSATHPVVTRKTMHGLLPLWVGIAVYTLWLAAGNALLRDPDAYWQIAVGQWILDHHAVPTTDIYSFTMYGQPWISTQWLSQVLYAVAYAGAGWTGVVVLAVAALAVTMALLARFLDKRLPATVTIIFVATALALMAGHVVARPHLLAMPVMVAWVASLVNAMDRRSVPSFWLLPLMVLWANLHGGFILGLALIGPIGIDAIWHAPKTMQRALLLRWALFGIAALAASCVTPYGWDSLLASRRILNLGEALALIGEWRPANFNHVGPLELTVLAAFALALWRGITLPPMRIVLVIGFVFMALSHVRNAEVLALLAPMVLATPLGRQIGGPQMPAANHVSPSRHLLFAGIAICLIAGTFVLASVQRYMPLEAAAPAKAVTELQKLKLSRVFNDYDFGGYLIARGVPTFIDGRTELFGTKLMVDHNNASGLIEPDNLFRLLKDYDIEATLLRTQSAATKLLDRVDGWEKVYSDDIATIHLRKPGAVHSVAPAVKAN
;
A
#
# COMPACT_ATOMS: atom_id res chain seq x y z
N MET A 1 -28.85 -9.94 -71.93
CA MET A 1 -27.82 -10.57 -71.04
C MET A 1 -27.69 -9.69 -69.80
N PRO A 2 -28.19 -10.08 -68.65
CA PRO A 2 -28.00 -9.30 -67.41
C PRO A 2 -26.68 -9.73 -66.74
N ARG A 3 -25.89 -8.73 -66.34
CA ARG A 3 -24.66 -8.91 -65.57
C ARG A 3 -25.01 -9.26 -64.12
N MET A 4 -24.63 -10.44 -63.67
CA MET A 4 -24.57 -10.84 -62.27
C MET A 4 -23.46 -10.08 -61.58
N THR A 5 -23.78 -9.19 -60.66
CA THR A 5 -22.87 -8.63 -59.70
C THR A 5 -22.76 -9.59 -58.48
N MET A 6 -21.66 -10.30 -58.36
CA MET A 6 -21.29 -11.05 -57.20
C MET A 6 -20.97 -10.07 -56.05
N SER A 7 -21.88 -10.00 -55.05
CA SER A 7 -21.60 -9.34 -53.79
C SER A 7 -20.71 -10.25 -52.94
N ALA A 8 -19.45 -9.91 -52.79
CA ALA A 8 -18.53 -10.56 -51.87
C ALA A 8 -18.90 -10.13 -50.45
N THR A 9 -19.61 -10.99 -49.73
CA THR A 9 -19.78 -10.86 -48.29
C THR A 9 -18.48 -11.24 -47.60
N HIS A 10 -17.68 -10.23 -47.23
CA HIS A 10 -16.58 -10.42 -46.30
C HIS A 10 -17.16 -10.86 -44.93
N PRO A 11 -16.64 -11.92 -44.31
CA PRO A 11 -17.07 -12.30 -42.97
C PRO A 11 -16.62 -11.19 -42.00
N VAL A 12 -17.60 -10.51 -41.38
CA VAL A 12 -17.38 -9.66 -40.22
C VAL A 12 -16.98 -10.56 -39.07
N VAL A 13 -15.69 -10.92 -39.00
CA VAL A 13 -15.12 -11.68 -37.88
C VAL A 13 -15.23 -10.80 -36.64
N THR A 14 -16.25 -11.02 -35.92
CA THR A 14 -16.44 -11.01 -34.46
C THR A 14 -15.41 -10.22 -33.62
N ARG A 15 -15.46 -8.89 -33.68
CA ARG A 15 -14.93 -7.99 -32.63
C ARG A 15 -15.66 -8.13 -31.29
N LYS A 16 -16.77 -8.86 -31.23
CA LYS A 16 -17.67 -8.98 -30.05
C LYS A 16 -17.16 -9.93 -28.95
N THR A 17 -16.21 -10.81 -29.21
CA THR A 17 -15.78 -11.84 -28.27
C THR A 17 -14.67 -11.40 -27.31
N MET A 18 -13.89 -10.38 -27.62
CA MET A 18 -12.77 -9.94 -26.79
C MET A 18 -13.17 -9.03 -25.61
N HIS A 19 -14.21 -8.20 -25.76
CA HIS A 19 -14.62 -7.23 -24.74
C HIS A 19 -15.03 -7.84 -23.38
N GLY A 20 -15.41 -9.09 -23.29
CA GLY A 20 -15.81 -9.71 -22.01
C GLY A 20 -14.68 -10.40 -21.24
N LEU A 21 -13.53 -10.62 -21.89
CA LEU A 21 -12.41 -11.38 -21.31
C LEU A 21 -11.20 -10.48 -20.94
N LEU A 22 -11.19 -9.22 -21.34
CA LEU A 22 -10.09 -8.29 -21.04
C LEU A 22 -9.74 -8.24 -19.54
N PRO A 23 -10.70 -8.12 -18.60
CA PRO A 23 -10.39 -8.11 -17.17
C PRO A 23 -9.69 -9.39 -16.69
N LEU A 24 -10.08 -10.53 -17.21
CA LEU A 24 -9.44 -11.81 -16.91
C LEU A 24 -8.00 -11.84 -17.39
N TRP A 25 -7.76 -11.45 -18.65
CA TRP A 25 -6.41 -11.42 -19.22
C TRP A 25 -5.50 -10.42 -18.51
N VAL A 26 -6.03 -9.27 -18.09
CA VAL A 26 -5.31 -8.30 -17.27
C VAL A 26 -4.91 -8.94 -15.93
N GLY A 27 -5.86 -9.59 -15.24
CA GLY A 27 -5.58 -10.27 -13.98
C GLY A 27 -4.49 -11.35 -14.14
N ILE A 28 -4.60 -12.20 -15.17
CA ILE A 28 -3.62 -13.24 -15.45
C ILE A 28 -2.23 -12.64 -15.74
N ALA A 29 -2.16 -11.63 -16.61
CA ALA A 29 -0.91 -10.99 -16.98
C ALA A 29 -0.23 -10.34 -15.76
N VAL A 30 -0.99 -9.63 -14.93
CA VAL A 30 -0.48 -9.02 -13.70
C VAL A 30 -0.02 -10.08 -12.71
N TYR A 31 -0.81 -11.14 -12.52
CA TYR A 31 -0.46 -12.24 -11.64
C TYR A 31 0.85 -12.90 -12.05
N THR A 32 0.98 -13.30 -13.31
CA THR A 32 2.18 -13.99 -13.82
C THR A 32 3.40 -13.10 -13.81
N LEU A 33 3.27 -11.83 -14.22
CA LEU A 33 4.37 -10.87 -14.23
C LEU A 33 4.92 -10.63 -12.83
N TRP A 34 4.04 -10.32 -11.86
CA TRP A 34 4.46 -10.02 -10.50
C TRP A 34 4.86 -11.26 -9.71
N LEU A 35 4.32 -12.43 -10.02
CA LEU A 35 4.83 -13.68 -9.47
C LEU A 35 6.26 -13.95 -9.94
N ALA A 36 6.58 -13.73 -11.21
CA ALA A 36 7.94 -13.83 -11.73
C ALA A 36 8.90 -12.81 -11.08
N ALA A 37 8.41 -11.62 -10.73
CA ALA A 37 9.16 -10.55 -10.05
C ALA A 37 9.02 -10.59 -8.52
N GLY A 38 8.61 -11.70 -7.92
CA GLY A 38 8.13 -11.79 -6.53
C GLY A 38 9.09 -11.24 -5.46
N ASN A 39 10.40 -11.31 -5.65
CA ASN A 39 11.37 -10.72 -4.73
C ASN A 39 11.24 -9.18 -4.61
N ALA A 40 10.76 -8.51 -5.67
CA ALA A 40 10.50 -7.07 -5.62
C ALA A 40 9.38 -6.70 -4.62
N LEU A 41 8.47 -7.62 -4.32
CA LEU A 41 7.42 -7.44 -3.30
C LEU A 41 7.96 -7.53 -1.87
N LEU A 42 9.10 -8.20 -1.69
CA LEU A 42 9.72 -8.46 -0.39
C LEU A 42 10.87 -7.51 -0.05
N ARG A 43 11.01 -6.41 -0.78
CA ARG A 43 12.08 -5.42 -0.54
C ARG A 43 11.87 -4.57 0.71
N ASP A 44 10.68 -4.62 1.30
CA ASP A 44 10.28 -3.81 2.43
C ASP A 44 10.52 -4.54 3.75
N PRO A 45 11.27 -3.94 4.71
CA PRO A 45 11.55 -4.55 6.00
C PRO A 45 10.31 -4.75 6.88
N ASP A 46 9.24 -3.99 6.65
CA ASP A 46 8.02 -4.08 7.46
C ASP A 46 7.32 -5.44 7.34
N ALA A 47 7.52 -6.17 6.25
CA ALA A 47 6.94 -7.50 6.09
C ALA A 47 7.24 -8.44 7.27
N TYR A 48 8.42 -8.30 7.89
CA TYR A 48 8.81 -9.12 9.03
C TYR A 48 7.96 -8.88 10.27
N TRP A 49 7.81 -7.63 10.70
CA TRP A 49 7.01 -7.34 11.89
C TRP A 49 5.52 -7.52 11.64
N GLN A 50 5.04 -7.31 10.41
CA GLN A 50 3.64 -7.58 10.06
C GLN A 50 3.29 -9.05 10.27
N ILE A 51 4.16 -9.96 9.82
CA ILE A 51 3.99 -11.41 10.02
C ILE A 51 4.11 -11.75 11.51
N ALA A 52 5.08 -11.18 12.23
CA ALA A 52 5.29 -11.46 13.65
C ALA A 52 4.09 -11.04 14.51
N VAL A 53 3.50 -9.86 14.25
CA VAL A 53 2.27 -9.41 14.93
C VAL A 53 1.09 -10.32 14.56
N GLY A 54 0.95 -10.70 13.29
CA GLY A 54 -0.10 -11.64 12.87
C GLY A 54 0.03 -13.00 13.56
N GLN A 55 1.25 -13.53 13.71
CA GLN A 55 1.50 -14.76 14.44
C GLN A 55 1.14 -14.60 15.93
N TRP A 56 1.55 -13.50 16.56
CA TRP A 56 1.17 -13.21 17.93
C TRP A 56 -0.34 -13.21 18.13
N ILE A 57 -1.11 -12.59 17.22
CA ILE A 57 -2.57 -12.59 17.26
C ILE A 57 -3.15 -14.00 17.18
N LEU A 58 -2.59 -14.86 16.31
CA LEU A 58 -3.01 -16.25 16.18
C LEU A 58 -2.73 -17.06 17.45
N ASP A 59 -1.56 -16.87 18.05
CA ASP A 59 -1.12 -17.63 19.23
C ASP A 59 -1.90 -17.22 20.49
N HIS A 60 -2.26 -15.93 20.62
CA HIS A 60 -2.94 -15.40 21.81
C HIS A 60 -4.44 -15.25 21.66
N HIS A 61 -5.00 -15.46 20.44
CA HIS A 61 -6.42 -15.23 20.13
C HIS A 61 -6.92 -13.83 20.56
N ALA A 62 -6.04 -12.84 20.49
CA ALA A 62 -6.29 -11.46 20.90
C ALA A 62 -5.52 -10.48 19.99
N VAL A 63 -5.99 -9.26 19.88
CA VAL A 63 -5.25 -8.18 19.21
C VAL A 63 -4.45 -7.37 20.22
N PRO A 64 -3.21 -6.92 19.90
CA PRO A 64 -2.42 -6.10 20.81
C PRO A 64 -3.07 -4.73 20.99
N THR A 65 -3.16 -4.26 22.24
CA THR A 65 -3.65 -2.92 22.60
C THR A 65 -2.54 -2.02 23.14
N THR A 66 -1.39 -2.61 23.43
CA THR A 66 -0.19 -1.94 23.91
C THR A 66 1.05 -2.47 23.18
N ASP A 67 2.12 -1.71 23.17
CA ASP A 67 3.40 -2.17 22.63
C ASP A 67 4.03 -3.24 23.54
N ILE A 68 4.48 -4.33 22.92
CA ILE A 68 5.15 -5.46 23.55
C ILE A 68 6.50 -5.79 22.88
N TYR A 69 6.90 -5.01 21.88
CA TYR A 69 8.05 -5.33 21.02
C TYR A 69 9.24 -4.39 21.23
N SER A 70 8.99 -3.12 21.58
CA SER A 70 10.09 -2.17 21.83
C SER A 70 10.35 -2.01 23.33
N PHE A 71 11.57 -1.69 23.71
CA PHE A 71 11.86 -1.33 25.10
C PHE A 71 11.66 0.17 25.37
N THR A 72 11.67 1.00 24.34
CA THR A 72 11.47 2.45 24.44
C THR A 72 10.02 2.84 24.67
N MET A 73 9.07 2.08 24.11
CA MET A 73 7.63 2.32 24.17
C MET A 73 6.86 1.17 24.84
N TYR A 74 7.54 0.27 25.52
CA TYR A 74 6.93 -0.90 26.16
C TYR A 74 5.73 -0.50 27.04
N GLY A 75 4.59 -1.17 26.83
CA GLY A 75 3.34 -0.91 27.55
C GLY A 75 2.56 0.33 27.11
N GLN A 76 3.10 1.16 26.21
CA GLN A 76 2.36 2.31 25.68
C GLN A 76 1.20 1.86 24.78
N PRO A 77 0.07 2.59 24.79
CA PRO A 77 -1.07 2.26 23.94
C PRO A 77 -0.69 2.20 22.45
N TRP A 78 -0.95 1.07 21.84
CA TRP A 78 -0.74 0.86 20.40
C TRP A 78 -1.93 0.13 19.78
N ILE A 79 -2.36 0.58 18.61
CA ILE A 79 -3.50 0.04 17.86
C ILE A 79 -3.03 -0.38 16.48
N SER A 80 -3.13 -1.67 16.17
CA SER A 80 -2.87 -2.17 14.84
C SER A 80 -4.13 -2.13 13.96
N THR A 81 -4.35 -1.02 13.25
CA THR A 81 -5.50 -0.86 12.34
C THR A 81 -5.51 -1.84 11.17
N GLN A 82 -4.46 -2.63 11.02
CA GLN A 82 -4.24 -3.57 9.90
C GLN A 82 -4.13 -5.04 10.37
N TRP A 83 -4.66 -5.32 11.57
CA TRP A 83 -4.55 -6.61 12.24
C TRP A 83 -4.96 -7.80 11.37
N LEU A 84 -6.04 -7.67 10.58
CA LEU A 84 -6.52 -8.76 9.72
C LEU A 84 -5.54 -9.06 8.58
N SER A 85 -4.93 -8.03 7.99
CA SER A 85 -3.87 -8.21 6.99
C SER A 85 -2.65 -8.90 7.58
N GLN A 86 -2.28 -8.59 8.82
CA GLN A 86 -1.18 -9.23 9.54
C GLN A 86 -1.45 -10.71 9.74
N VAL A 87 -2.66 -11.06 10.18
CA VAL A 87 -3.10 -12.47 10.32
C VAL A 87 -3.05 -13.18 8.97
N LEU A 88 -3.56 -12.57 7.89
CA LEU A 88 -3.52 -13.18 6.57
C LEU A 88 -2.09 -13.44 6.08
N TYR A 89 -1.17 -12.49 6.28
CA TYR A 89 0.24 -12.68 5.96
C TYR A 89 0.91 -13.74 6.84
N ALA A 90 0.58 -13.81 8.13
CA ALA A 90 1.11 -14.83 9.04
C ALA A 90 0.64 -16.23 8.63
N VAL A 91 -0.66 -16.40 8.29
CA VAL A 91 -1.21 -17.67 7.79
C VAL A 91 -0.55 -18.07 6.47
N ALA A 92 -0.40 -17.11 5.53
CA ALA A 92 0.26 -17.38 4.25
C ALA A 92 1.74 -17.78 4.45
N TYR A 93 2.43 -17.13 5.38
CA TYR A 93 3.81 -17.46 5.74
C TYR A 93 3.92 -18.82 6.43
N ALA A 94 3.05 -19.14 7.36
CA ALA A 94 3.02 -20.44 8.04
C ALA A 94 2.76 -21.58 7.05
N GLY A 95 1.92 -21.36 6.03
CA GLY A 95 1.58 -22.36 5.03
C GLY A 95 2.67 -22.61 3.99
N ALA A 96 3.36 -21.57 3.51
CA ALA A 96 4.30 -21.69 2.39
C ALA A 96 5.49 -20.70 2.48
N GLY A 97 5.83 -20.20 3.66
CA GLY A 97 6.92 -19.25 3.84
C GLY A 97 6.72 -17.96 3.02
N TRP A 98 7.82 -17.41 2.55
CA TRP A 98 7.79 -16.20 1.72
C TRP A 98 7.04 -16.39 0.39
N THR A 99 7.00 -17.61 -0.12
CA THR A 99 6.17 -17.94 -1.30
C THR A 99 4.70 -17.66 -1.03
N GLY A 100 4.18 -18.08 0.12
CA GLY A 100 2.79 -17.81 0.51
C GLY A 100 2.49 -16.32 0.59
N VAL A 101 3.40 -15.54 1.17
CA VAL A 101 3.30 -14.07 1.25
C VAL A 101 3.25 -13.44 -0.14
N VAL A 102 4.16 -13.84 -1.05
CA VAL A 102 4.20 -13.34 -2.43
C VAL A 102 2.93 -13.70 -3.19
N VAL A 103 2.48 -14.96 -3.12
CA VAL A 103 1.27 -15.42 -3.80
C VAL A 103 0.03 -14.64 -3.33
N LEU A 104 -0.11 -14.43 -2.03
CA LEU A 104 -1.22 -13.64 -1.47
C LEU A 104 -1.19 -12.19 -1.97
N ALA A 105 -0.03 -11.55 -1.92
CA ALA A 105 0.17 -10.17 -2.37
C ALA A 105 -0.11 -10.01 -3.88
N VAL A 106 0.43 -10.91 -4.70
CA VAL A 106 0.24 -10.91 -6.16
C VAL A 106 -1.22 -11.17 -6.52
N ALA A 107 -1.90 -12.09 -5.81
CA ALA A 107 -3.32 -12.36 -6.03
C ALA A 107 -4.17 -11.10 -5.74
N ALA A 108 -3.90 -10.39 -4.65
CA ALA A 108 -4.57 -9.13 -4.32
C ALA A 108 -4.36 -8.07 -5.41
N LEU A 109 -3.13 -7.89 -5.91
CA LEU A 109 -2.83 -6.97 -7.00
C LEU A 109 -3.54 -7.36 -8.31
N ALA A 110 -3.50 -8.63 -8.67
CA ALA A 110 -4.16 -9.15 -9.88
C ALA A 110 -5.68 -8.93 -9.84
N VAL A 111 -6.31 -9.20 -8.69
CA VAL A 111 -7.74 -8.93 -8.47
C VAL A 111 -8.02 -7.42 -8.57
N THR A 112 -7.19 -6.58 -7.99
CA THR A 112 -7.31 -5.11 -8.07
C THR A 112 -7.33 -4.65 -9.53
N MET A 113 -6.35 -5.09 -10.33
CA MET A 113 -6.24 -4.68 -11.73
C MET A 113 -7.35 -5.29 -12.60
N ALA A 114 -7.79 -6.50 -12.31
CA ALA A 114 -8.93 -7.12 -12.99
C ALA A 114 -10.24 -6.36 -12.69
N LEU A 115 -10.46 -5.93 -11.44
CA LEU A 115 -11.62 -5.12 -11.06
C LEU A 115 -11.59 -3.73 -11.72
N LEU A 116 -10.43 -3.08 -11.74
CA LEU A 116 -10.24 -1.81 -12.45
C LEU A 116 -10.53 -1.96 -13.94
N ALA A 117 -9.90 -2.95 -14.59
CA ALA A 117 -10.13 -3.23 -16.02
C ALA A 117 -11.60 -3.52 -16.30
N ARG A 118 -12.28 -4.32 -15.45
CA ARG A 118 -13.72 -4.61 -15.58
C ARG A 118 -14.58 -3.37 -15.46
N PHE A 119 -14.21 -2.44 -14.58
CA PHE A 119 -14.95 -1.19 -14.41
C PHE A 119 -14.78 -0.29 -15.64
N LEU A 120 -13.54 -0.17 -16.16
CA LEU A 120 -13.20 0.68 -17.29
C LEU A 120 -13.72 0.13 -18.62
N ASP A 121 -13.56 -1.18 -18.90
CA ASP A 121 -13.95 -1.85 -20.15
C ASP A 121 -15.46 -1.73 -20.45
N LYS A 122 -16.28 -1.55 -19.42
CA LYS A 122 -17.73 -1.27 -19.58
C LYS A 122 -18.03 0.13 -20.05
N ARG A 123 -17.07 1.06 -20.04
CA ARG A 123 -17.26 2.50 -20.27
C ARG A 123 -16.37 3.07 -21.34
N LEU A 124 -15.19 2.47 -21.54
CA LEU A 124 -14.12 2.93 -22.41
C LEU A 124 -13.80 1.89 -23.48
N PRO A 125 -13.27 2.30 -24.62
CA PRO A 125 -12.69 1.39 -25.60
C PRO A 125 -11.58 0.55 -24.96
N ALA A 126 -11.43 -0.71 -25.39
CA ALA A 126 -10.43 -1.63 -24.83
C ALA A 126 -9.00 -1.06 -24.84
N THR A 127 -8.62 -0.36 -25.91
CA THR A 127 -7.28 0.30 -26.01
C THR A 127 -7.07 1.32 -24.88
N VAL A 128 -8.07 2.16 -24.62
CA VAL A 128 -8.01 3.19 -23.56
C VAL A 128 -8.01 2.54 -22.18
N THR A 129 -8.77 1.46 -21.99
CA THR A 129 -8.75 0.64 -20.77
C THR A 129 -7.35 0.08 -20.52
N ILE A 130 -6.70 -0.48 -21.55
CA ILE A 130 -5.32 -1.01 -21.43
C ILE A 130 -4.33 0.12 -21.07
N ILE A 131 -4.44 1.28 -21.69
CA ILE A 131 -3.59 2.44 -21.37
C ILE A 131 -3.74 2.82 -19.90
N PHE A 132 -4.97 2.96 -19.38
CA PHE A 132 -5.17 3.29 -17.97
C PHE A 132 -4.63 2.22 -17.03
N VAL A 133 -4.82 0.93 -17.34
CA VAL A 133 -4.27 -0.17 -16.53
C VAL A 133 -2.74 -0.16 -16.57
N ALA A 134 -2.13 0.03 -17.73
CA ALA A 134 -0.67 0.11 -17.85
C ALA A 134 -0.10 1.32 -17.10
N THR A 135 -0.75 2.48 -17.20
CA THR A 135 -0.39 3.68 -16.44
C THR A 135 -0.51 3.44 -14.93
N ALA A 136 -1.59 2.78 -14.48
CA ALA A 136 -1.78 2.43 -13.09
C ALA A 136 -0.65 1.52 -12.59
N LEU A 137 -0.28 0.49 -13.33
CA LEU A 137 0.84 -0.40 -12.99
C LEU A 137 2.17 0.37 -12.94
N ALA A 138 2.42 1.28 -13.89
CA ALA A 138 3.63 2.10 -13.91
C ALA A 138 3.74 3.02 -12.69
N LEU A 139 2.63 3.68 -12.31
CA LEU A 139 2.56 4.55 -11.13
C LEU A 139 2.73 3.78 -9.82
N MET A 140 2.24 2.55 -9.76
CA MET A 140 2.30 1.70 -8.58
C MET A 140 3.63 0.95 -8.43
N ALA A 141 4.37 0.72 -9.52
CA ALA A 141 5.54 -0.17 -9.55
C ALA A 141 6.58 0.13 -8.45
N GLY A 142 6.75 1.40 -8.10
CA GLY A 142 7.62 1.85 -7.00
C GLY A 142 7.12 1.47 -5.60
N HIS A 143 5.81 1.23 -5.42
CA HIS A 143 5.16 1.09 -4.12
C HIS A 143 4.48 -0.28 -3.92
N VAL A 144 4.50 -1.15 -4.94
CA VAL A 144 3.97 -2.53 -4.82
C VAL A 144 4.92 -3.36 -3.99
N VAL A 145 4.59 -3.52 -2.72
CA VAL A 145 5.31 -4.33 -1.73
C VAL A 145 4.31 -5.14 -0.91
N ALA A 146 4.74 -6.25 -0.33
CA ALA A 146 3.89 -7.14 0.48
C ALA A 146 3.55 -6.50 1.84
N ARG A 147 2.73 -5.45 1.79
CA ARG A 147 2.22 -4.70 2.94
C ARG A 147 0.68 -4.78 3.01
N PRO A 148 0.06 -4.50 4.15
CA PRO A 148 -1.39 -4.52 4.36
C PRO A 148 -2.22 -3.72 3.34
N HIS A 149 -1.73 -2.57 2.85
CA HIS A 149 -2.42 -1.75 1.86
C HIS A 149 -2.75 -2.53 0.58
N LEU A 150 -1.84 -3.43 0.16
CA LEU A 150 -2.02 -4.21 -1.06
C LEU A 150 -3.22 -5.17 -0.96
N LEU A 151 -3.46 -5.75 0.24
CA LEU A 151 -4.63 -6.59 0.50
C LEU A 151 -5.94 -5.79 0.54
N ALA A 152 -5.88 -4.51 0.89
CA ALA A 152 -7.02 -3.62 0.94
C ALA A 152 -7.40 -3.03 -0.44
N MET A 153 -6.48 -3.00 -1.42
CA MET A 153 -6.73 -2.41 -2.75
C MET A 153 -7.93 -3.02 -3.50
N PRO A 154 -8.14 -4.35 -3.53
CA PRO A 154 -9.32 -4.90 -4.19
C PRO A 154 -10.62 -4.39 -3.58
N VAL A 155 -10.65 -4.25 -2.24
CA VAL A 155 -11.80 -3.74 -1.49
C VAL A 155 -12.01 -2.25 -1.80
N MET A 156 -10.96 -1.45 -1.84
CA MET A 156 -10.98 -0.04 -2.22
C MET A 156 -11.58 0.14 -3.63
N VAL A 157 -11.08 -0.61 -4.61
CA VAL A 157 -11.59 -0.54 -5.99
C VAL A 157 -13.06 -0.97 -6.08
N ALA A 158 -13.46 -2.05 -5.40
CA ALA A 158 -14.84 -2.51 -5.37
C ALA A 158 -15.78 -1.49 -4.69
N TRP A 159 -15.35 -0.89 -3.59
CA TRP A 159 -16.06 0.18 -2.88
C TRP A 159 -16.29 1.38 -3.78
N VAL A 160 -15.20 1.95 -4.33
CA VAL A 160 -15.28 3.13 -5.18
C VAL A 160 -16.04 2.85 -6.48
N ALA A 161 -15.88 1.67 -7.08
CA ALA A 161 -16.67 1.26 -8.24
C ALA A 161 -18.17 1.32 -7.95
N SER A 162 -18.58 0.89 -6.76
CA SER A 162 -20.00 0.91 -6.36
C SER A 162 -20.51 2.32 -6.11
N LEU A 163 -19.71 3.20 -5.48
CA LEU A 163 -20.03 4.61 -5.28
C LEU A 163 -20.15 5.34 -6.63
N VAL A 164 -19.19 5.16 -7.55
CA VAL A 164 -19.21 5.79 -8.87
C VAL A 164 -20.36 5.25 -9.73
N ASN A 165 -20.68 3.95 -9.62
CA ASN A 165 -21.89 3.41 -10.28
C ASN A 165 -23.18 4.07 -9.79
N ALA A 166 -23.30 4.31 -8.47
CA ALA A 166 -24.45 5.01 -7.89
C ALA A 166 -24.52 6.48 -8.38
N MET A 167 -23.37 7.16 -8.40
CA MET A 167 -23.22 8.51 -8.93
C MET A 167 -23.68 8.60 -10.40
N ASP A 168 -23.17 7.72 -11.27
CA ASP A 168 -23.50 7.69 -12.70
C ASP A 168 -24.99 7.42 -12.96
N ARG A 169 -25.65 6.65 -12.08
CA ARG A 169 -27.07 6.34 -12.14
C ARG A 169 -27.96 7.36 -11.41
N ARG A 170 -27.37 8.37 -10.76
CA ARG A 170 -28.09 9.33 -9.90
C ARG A 170 -28.92 8.60 -8.82
N SER A 171 -28.34 7.59 -8.23
CA SER A 171 -28.94 6.72 -7.22
C SER A 171 -28.11 6.69 -5.95
N VAL A 172 -28.47 5.85 -4.99
CA VAL A 172 -27.74 5.63 -3.74
C VAL A 172 -27.06 4.27 -3.82
N PRO A 173 -25.85 4.09 -3.22
CA PRO A 173 -25.22 2.78 -3.12
C PRO A 173 -26.10 1.80 -2.33
N SER A 174 -25.99 0.52 -2.67
CA SER A 174 -26.68 -0.52 -1.90
C SER A 174 -26.07 -0.64 -0.50
N PHE A 175 -26.88 -0.81 0.54
CA PHE A 175 -26.42 -1.10 1.90
C PHE A 175 -25.67 -2.44 2.02
N TRP A 176 -25.85 -3.36 1.08
CA TRP A 176 -25.02 -4.57 0.95
C TRP A 176 -23.54 -4.29 0.67
N LEU A 177 -23.18 -3.03 0.44
CA LEU A 177 -21.80 -2.60 0.33
C LEU A 177 -21.11 -2.45 1.70
N LEU A 178 -21.87 -2.28 2.78
CA LEU A 178 -21.32 -2.05 4.13
C LEU A 178 -20.36 -3.14 4.63
N PRO A 179 -20.57 -4.44 4.38
CA PRO A 179 -19.58 -5.46 4.70
C PRO A 179 -18.20 -5.22 4.10
N LEU A 180 -18.10 -4.58 2.92
CA LEU A 180 -16.79 -4.19 2.37
C LEU A 180 -16.13 -3.07 3.18
N MET A 181 -16.89 -2.17 3.79
CA MET A 181 -16.34 -1.16 4.70
C MET A 181 -15.81 -1.80 5.98
N VAL A 182 -16.57 -2.75 6.57
CA VAL A 182 -16.09 -3.54 7.70
C VAL A 182 -14.79 -4.26 7.36
N LEU A 183 -14.74 -4.95 6.21
CA LEU A 183 -13.54 -5.65 5.77
C LEU A 183 -12.37 -4.68 5.59
N TRP A 184 -12.58 -3.54 4.93
CA TRP A 184 -11.52 -2.56 4.69
C TRP A 184 -10.97 -1.96 6.00
N ALA A 185 -11.84 -1.61 6.94
CA ALA A 185 -11.44 -1.06 8.24
C ALA A 185 -10.59 -2.03 9.08
N ASN A 186 -10.71 -3.34 8.86
CA ASN A 186 -9.90 -4.37 9.50
C ASN A 186 -8.63 -4.73 8.72
N LEU A 187 -8.57 -4.44 7.41
CA LEU A 187 -7.40 -4.71 6.57
C LEU A 187 -6.38 -3.58 6.61
N HIS A 188 -6.82 -2.30 6.57
CA HIS A 188 -5.88 -1.17 6.43
C HIS A 188 -6.54 0.17 6.78
N GLY A 189 -5.81 1.07 7.44
CA GLY A 189 -6.26 2.41 7.82
C GLY A 189 -6.73 3.31 6.67
N GLY A 190 -6.44 2.95 5.41
CA GLY A 190 -6.92 3.65 4.21
C GLY A 190 -8.45 3.68 4.02
N PHE A 191 -9.24 2.95 4.83
CA PHE A 191 -10.71 2.99 4.81
C PHE A 191 -11.28 4.41 5.02
N ILE A 192 -10.54 5.28 5.68
CA ILE A 192 -10.91 6.69 5.89
C ILE A 192 -11.09 7.42 4.55
N LEU A 193 -10.24 7.13 3.55
CA LEU A 193 -10.44 7.63 2.19
C LEU A 193 -11.78 7.16 1.62
N GLY A 194 -12.13 5.89 1.85
CA GLY A 194 -13.42 5.35 1.42
C GLY A 194 -14.63 6.08 2.03
N LEU A 195 -14.55 6.47 3.31
CA LEU A 195 -15.55 7.30 3.98
C LEU A 195 -15.57 8.72 3.40
N ALA A 196 -14.40 9.35 3.24
CA ALA A 196 -14.27 10.71 2.73
C ALA A 196 -14.86 10.87 1.31
N LEU A 197 -14.73 9.86 0.47
CA LEU A 197 -15.25 9.87 -0.90
C LEU A 197 -16.78 9.80 -1.00
N ILE A 198 -17.48 9.35 0.05
CA ILE A 198 -18.97 9.32 0.06
C ILE A 198 -19.54 10.73 -0.16
N GLY A 199 -18.97 11.75 0.48
CA GLY A 199 -19.42 13.12 0.38
C GLY A 199 -19.41 13.68 -1.04
N PRO A 200 -18.22 13.86 -1.66
CA PRO A 200 -18.12 14.46 -3.00
C PRO A 200 -18.80 13.61 -4.08
N ILE A 201 -18.77 12.29 -4.00
CA ILE A 201 -19.47 11.41 -4.94
C ILE A 201 -20.99 11.54 -4.77
N GLY A 202 -21.48 11.61 -3.54
CA GLY A 202 -22.91 11.83 -3.25
C GLY A 202 -23.39 13.21 -3.72
N ILE A 203 -22.58 14.25 -3.52
CA ILE A 203 -22.89 15.60 -4.02
C ILE A 203 -23.03 15.59 -5.54
N ASP A 204 -22.13 14.94 -6.29
CA ASP A 204 -22.25 14.84 -7.76
C ASP A 204 -23.53 14.14 -8.18
N ALA A 205 -23.89 13.04 -7.51
CA ALA A 205 -25.12 12.30 -7.77
C ALA A 205 -26.38 13.15 -7.55
N ILE A 206 -26.40 13.92 -6.45
CA ILE A 206 -27.53 14.78 -6.08
C ILE A 206 -27.63 16.00 -7.02
N TRP A 207 -26.49 16.64 -7.32
CA TRP A 207 -26.43 17.83 -8.18
C TRP A 207 -27.05 17.58 -9.56
N HIS A 208 -26.76 16.40 -10.14
CA HIS A 208 -27.26 16.04 -11.47
C HIS A 208 -28.63 15.35 -11.47
N ALA A 209 -29.24 15.14 -10.31
CA ALA A 209 -30.56 14.54 -10.18
C ALA A 209 -31.67 15.57 -10.42
N PRO A 210 -32.88 15.14 -10.84
CA PRO A 210 -34.06 16.03 -10.92
C PRO A 210 -34.35 16.67 -9.55
N LYS A 211 -34.72 17.95 -9.53
CA LYS A 211 -34.95 18.72 -8.29
C LYS A 211 -35.93 18.02 -7.33
N THR A 212 -36.95 17.33 -7.86
CA THR A 212 -37.91 16.55 -7.08
C THR A 212 -37.32 15.40 -6.31
N MET A 213 -36.15 14.86 -6.75
CA MET A 213 -35.50 13.73 -6.14
C MET A 213 -34.32 14.12 -5.22
N GLN A 214 -33.83 15.37 -5.33
CA GLN A 214 -32.58 15.78 -4.63
C GLN A 214 -32.67 15.63 -3.12
N ARG A 215 -33.81 16.04 -2.49
CA ARG A 215 -34.00 15.91 -1.03
C ARG A 215 -33.99 14.44 -0.58
N ALA A 216 -34.68 13.58 -1.31
CA ALA A 216 -34.71 12.14 -0.99
C ALA A 216 -33.34 11.49 -1.18
N LEU A 217 -32.60 11.85 -2.21
CA LEU A 217 -31.24 11.38 -2.44
C LEU A 217 -30.29 11.87 -1.35
N LEU A 218 -30.36 13.14 -0.95
CA LEU A 218 -29.55 13.70 0.12
C LEU A 218 -29.73 12.92 1.42
N LEU A 219 -30.97 12.67 1.84
CA LEU A 219 -31.28 11.91 3.05
C LEU A 219 -30.75 10.47 2.98
N ARG A 220 -30.91 9.81 1.84
CA ARG A 220 -30.43 8.44 1.64
C ARG A 220 -28.89 8.35 1.59
N TRP A 221 -28.21 9.31 0.94
CA TRP A 221 -26.74 9.38 0.94
C TRP A 221 -26.20 9.68 2.34
N ALA A 222 -26.84 10.59 3.10
CA ALA A 222 -26.50 10.86 4.48
C ALA A 222 -26.65 9.62 5.36
N LEU A 223 -27.79 8.90 5.23
CA LEU A 223 -28.02 7.65 5.95
C LEU A 223 -26.99 6.58 5.58
N PHE A 224 -26.66 6.43 4.29
CA PHE A 224 -25.60 5.52 3.85
C PHE A 224 -24.24 5.92 4.45
N GLY A 225 -23.90 7.22 4.49
CA GLY A 225 -22.66 7.73 5.10
C GLY A 225 -22.59 7.43 6.59
N ILE A 226 -23.66 7.65 7.33
CA ILE A 226 -23.76 7.31 8.76
C ILE A 226 -23.60 5.79 8.96
N ALA A 227 -24.27 4.99 8.15
CA ALA A 227 -24.16 3.53 8.22
C ALA A 227 -22.74 3.04 7.86
N ALA A 228 -22.09 3.66 6.89
CA ALA A 228 -20.69 3.35 6.53
C ALA A 228 -19.72 3.72 7.65
N LEU A 229 -19.93 4.87 8.31
CA LEU A 229 -19.17 5.27 9.49
C LEU A 229 -19.36 4.28 10.64
N ALA A 230 -20.59 3.87 10.92
CA ALA A 230 -20.87 2.84 11.92
C ALA A 230 -20.23 1.48 11.56
N ALA A 231 -20.31 1.09 10.29
CA ALA A 231 -19.68 -0.13 9.78
C ALA A 231 -18.14 -0.11 9.94
N SER A 232 -17.51 1.04 9.76
CA SER A 232 -16.05 1.19 9.92
C SER A 232 -15.59 1.04 11.38
N CYS A 233 -16.49 1.16 12.35
CA CYS A 233 -16.21 0.92 13.77
C CYS A 233 -16.35 -0.56 14.17
N VAL A 234 -16.76 -1.45 13.26
CA VAL A 234 -16.81 -2.90 13.50
C VAL A 234 -15.41 -3.49 13.36
N THR A 235 -14.56 -3.15 14.31
CA THR A 235 -13.18 -3.59 14.47
C THR A 235 -12.94 -3.93 15.94
N PRO A 236 -11.88 -4.68 16.29
CA PRO A 236 -11.52 -4.94 17.68
C PRO A 236 -11.28 -3.67 18.51
N TYR A 237 -10.94 -2.56 17.87
CA TYR A 237 -10.65 -1.27 18.50
C TYR A 237 -11.82 -0.29 18.43
N GLY A 238 -12.93 -0.66 17.79
CA GLY A 238 -14.11 0.19 17.68
C GLY A 238 -13.81 1.56 17.09
N TRP A 239 -14.24 2.61 17.80
CA TRP A 239 -14.04 4.01 17.38
C TRP A 239 -12.57 4.46 17.36
N ASP A 240 -11.70 3.82 18.16
CA ASP A 240 -10.29 4.18 18.23
C ASP A 240 -9.55 3.92 16.91
N SER A 241 -10.05 3.03 16.05
CA SER A 241 -9.53 2.83 14.69
C SER A 241 -9.59 4.09 13.83
N LEU A 242 -10.62 4.92 14.00
CA LEU A 242 -10.73 6.22 13.31
C LEU A 242 -9.71 7.24 13.86
N LEU A 243 -9.52 7.26 15.18
CA LEU A 243 -8.60 8.16 15.85
C LEU A 243 -7.14 7.81 15.58
N ALA A 244 -6.82 6.51 15.45
CA ALA A 244 -5.47 6.04 15.14
C ALA A 244 -4.94 6.62 13.81
N SER A 245 -5.78 6.68 12.79
CA SER A 245 -5.39 7.27 11.50
C SER A 245 -5.06 8.78 11.59
N ARG A 246 -5.69 9.50 12.54
CA ARG A 246 -5.35 10.90 12.81
C ARG A 246 -3.96 11.04 13.41
N ARG A 247 -3.49 10.07 14.21
CA ARG A 247 -2.14 10.09 14.80
C ARG A 247 -1.07 10.06 13.72
N ILE A 248 -1.25 9.26 12.66
CA ILE A 248 -0.33 9.20 11.52
C ILE A 248 -0.24 10.57 10.83
N LEU A 249 -1.38 11.21 10.57
CA LEU A 249 -1.40 12.54 9.93
C LEU A 249 -0.76 13.64 10.80
N ASN A 250 -0.75 13.46 12.12
CA ASN A 250 -0.16 14.40 13.07
C ASN A 250 1.36 14.25 13.25
N LEU A 251 2.00 13.27 12.59
CA LEU A 251 3.47 13.08 12.65
C LEU A 251 4.27 14.20 11.96
N GLY A 252 3.61 15.07 11.16
CA GLY A 252 4.23 16.26 10.61
C GLY A 252 5.58 15.99 9.93
N GLU A 253 6.66 16.61 10.42
CA GLU A 253 8.00 16.49 9.82
C GLU A 253 8.58 15.08 9.84
N ALA A 254 8.18 14.22 10.79
CA ALA A 254 8.64 12.83 10.82
C ALA A 254 8.18 12.03 9.59
N LEU A 255 7.06 12.39 8.95
CA LEU A 255 6.62 11.75 7.72
C LEU A 255 7.64 11.95 6.58
N ALA A 256 8.34 13.08 6.53
CA ALA A 256 9.34 13.35 5.50
C ALA A 256 10.59 12.46 5.63
N LEU A 257 10.80 11.83 6.78
CA LEU A 257 11.88 10.85 7.00
C LEU A 257 11.58 9.51 6.30
N ILE A 258 10.30 9.20 6.09
CA ILE A 258 9.84 7.98 5.42
C ILE A 258 9.73 8.27 3.93
N GLY A 259 10.55 7.61 3.10
CA GLY A 259 10.69 7.92 1.68
C GLY A 259 9.38 8.01 0.90
N GLU A 260 8.42 7.15 1.19
CA GLU A 260 7.11 7.08 0.52
C GLU A 260 6.15 8.23 0.90
N TRP A 261 6.40 8.93 2.02
CA TRP A 261 5.63 10.09 2.46
C TRP A 261 6.20 11.43 1.99
N ARG A 262 7.31 11.40 1.24
CA ARG A 262 7.87 12.61 0.65
C ARG A 262 6.97 13.15 -0.45
N PRO A 263 6.97 14.48 -0.68
CA PRO A 263 6.29 15.07 -1.83
C PRO A 263 6.95 14.64 -3.14
N ALA A 264 6.19 14.72 -4.25
CA ALA A 264 6.71 14.50 -5.60
C ALA A 264 7.83 15.49 -5.91
N ASN A 265 8.89 15.00 -6.58
CA ASN A 265 10.08 15.79 -6.87
C ASN A 265 10.23 16.03 -8.38
N PHE A 266 9.83 17.20 -8.85
CA PHE A 266 9.91 17.59 -10.25
C PHE A 266 11.32 17.91 -10.75
N ASN A 267 12.36 17.78 -9.92
CA ASN A 267 13.75 17.85 -10.39
C ASN A 267 14.14 16.64 -11.24
N HIS A 268 13.38 15.55 -11.11
CA HIS A 268 13.52 14.34 -11.91
C HIS A 268 12.15 13.96 -12.47
N VAL A 269 12.08 13.65 -13.77
CA VAL A 269 10.84 13.24 -14.42
C VAL A 269 10.65 11.73 -14.21
N GLY A 270 9.84 11.38 -13.23
CA GLY A 270 9.39 10.02 -12.99
C GLY A 270 8.03 9.69 -13.62
N PRO A 271 7.51 8.47 -13.41
CA PRO A 271 6.21 8.07 -13.95
C PRO A 271 5.04 8.96 -13.48
N LEU A 272 5.06 9.45 -12.24
CA LEU A 272 4.02 10.32 -11.69
C LEU A 272 4.00 11.68 -12.38
N GLU A 273 5.16 12.33 -12.43
CA GLU A 273 5.33 13.65 -13.05
C GLU A 273 4.96 13.61 -14.53
N LEU A 274 5.45 12.59 -15.25
CA LEU A 274 5.14 12.40 -16.66
C LEU A 274 3.63 12.16 -16.88
N THR A 275 3.01 11.34 -16.04
CA THR A 275 1.56 11.04 -16.14
C THR A 275 0.72 12.29 -15.92
N VAL A 276 1.02 13.08 -14.88
CA VAL A 276 0.29 14.31 -14.57
C VAL A 276 0.43 15.33 -15.71
N LEU A 277 1.65 15.56 -16.20
CA LEU A 277 1.91 16.49 -17.31
C LEU A 277 1.25 16.02 -18.61
N ALA A 278 1.35 14.72 -18.93
CA ALA A 278 0.74 14.15 -20.13
C ALA A 278 -0.81 14.21 -20.06
N ALA A 279 -1.40 13.90 -18.91
CA ALA A 279 -2.84 13.99 -18.70
C ALA A 279 -3.34 15.42 -18.85
N PHE A 280 -2.61 16.41 -18.30
CA PHE A 280 -2.93 17.82 -18.44
C PHE A 280 -2.84 18.29 -19.89
N ALA A 281 -1.73 17.97 -20.58
CA ALA A 281 -1.53 18.29 -21.99
C ALA A 281 -2.64 17.67 -22.87
N LEU A 282 -2.98 16.39 -22.62
CA LEU A 282 -4.04 15.70 -23.36
C LEU A 282 -5.42 16.32 -23.11
N ALA A 283 -5.71 16.71 -21.86
CA ALA A 283 -6.97 17.35 -21.50
C ALA A 283 -7.15 18.70 -22.23
N LEU A 284 -6.10 19.51 -22.29
CA LEU A 284 -6.10 20.78 -23.04
C LEU A 284 -6.21 20.56 -24.55
N TRP A 285 -5.43 19.63 -25.08
CA TRP A 285 -5.41 19.37 -26.52
C TRP A 285 -6.74 18.81 -27.05
N ARG A 286 -7.37 17.91 -26.27
CA ARG A 286 -8.62 17.25 -26.68
C ARG A 286 -9.88 18.01 -26.21
N GLY A 287 -9.74 19.07 -25.42
CA GLY A 287 -10.88 19.80 -24.86
C GLY A 287 -11.77 18.93 -23.99
N ILE A 288 -11.16 18.08 -23.13
CA ILE A 288 -11.91 17.16 -22.27
C ILE A 288 -12.77 17.96 -21.29
N THR A 289 -14.07 17.71 -21.29
CA THR A 289 -15.03 18.34 -20.37
C THR A 289 -15.48 17.37 -19.28
N LEU A 290 -15.52 17.86 -18.05
CA LEU A 290 -15.88 17.08 -16.88
C LEU A 290 -16.92 17.81 -16.03
N PRO A 291 -17.85 17.11 -15.36
CA PRO A 291 -18.70 17.69 -14.34
C PRO A 291 -17.86 18.30 -13.20
N PRO A 292 -18.30 19.44 -12.60
CA PRO A 292 -17.48 20.16 -11.61
C PRO A 292 -16.98 19.31 -10.44
N MET A 293 -17.83 18.45 -9.86
CA MET A 293 -17.43 17.61 -8.75
C MET A 293 -16.41 16.54 -9.14
N ARG A 294 -16.41 16.06 -10.39
CA ARG A 294 -15.39 15.14 -10.89
C ARG A 294 -14.05 15.85 -11.09
N ILE A 295 -14.07 17.12 -11.48
CA ILE A 295 -12.85 17.95 -11.51
C ILE A 295 -12.27 18.06 -10.09
N VAL A 296 -13.09 18.38 -9.09
CA VAL A 296 -12.66 18.47 -7.68
C VAL A 296 -12.05 17.14 -7.21
N LEU A 297 -12.69 16.01 -7.51
CA LEU A 297 -12.18 14.67 -7.15
C LEU A 297 -10.81 14.41 -7.81
N VAL A 298 -10.68 14.65 -9.10
CA VAL A 298 -9.42 14.43 -9.84
C VAL A 298 -8.32 15.34 -9.31
N ILE A 299 -8.60 16.63 -9.10
CA ILE A 299 -7.65 17.56 -8.49
C ILE A 299 -7.25 17.10 -7.08
N GLY A 300 -8.22 16.63 -6.29
CA GLY A 300 -7.95 16.07 -4.96
C GLY A 300 -6.99 14.86 -5.00
N PHE A 301 -7.21 13.92 -5.94
CA PHE A 301 -6.29 12.77 -6.10
C PHE A 301 -4.91 13.21 -6.59
N VAL A 302 -4.83 14.16 -7.53
CA VAL A 302 -3.55 14.73 -7.98
C VAL A 302 -2.83 15.41 -6.82
N PHE A 303 -3.53 16.26 -6.05
CA PHE A 303 -2.97 16.91 -4.88
C PHE A 303 -2.43 15.91 -3.86
N MET A 304 -3.19 14.84 -3.55
CA MET A 304 -2.75 13.78 -2.64
C MET A 304 -1.47 13.09 -3.16
N ALA A 305 -1.42 12.77 -4.46
CA ALA A 305 -0.26 12.10 -5.07
C ALA A 305 0.99 13.01 -5.11
N LEU A 306 0.81 14.32 -5.35
CA LEU A 306 1.90 15.28 -5.34
C LEU A 306 2.38 15.61 -3.93
N SER A 307 1.49 15.60 -2.95
CA SER A 307 1.84 15.82 -1.53
C SER A 307 2.60 14.64 -0.92
N HIS A 308 2.26 13.41 -1.33
CA HIS A 308 2.90 12.18 -0.85
C HIS A 308 2.93 11.15 -1.97
N VAL A 309 4.12 10.77 -2.43
CA VAL A 309 4.28 9.87 -3.60
C VAL A 309 3.59 8.51 -3.43
N ARG A 310 3.43 8.01 -2.21
CA ARG A 310 2.63 6.80 -1.94
C ARG A 310 1.18 6.89 -2.43
N ASN A 311 0.59 8.08 -2.46
CA ASN A 311 -0.77 8.28 -2.94
C ASN A 311 -0.87 8.25 -4.48
N ALA A 312 0.25 8.06 -5.20
CA ALA A 312 0.23 7.80 -6.65
C ALA A 312 -0.63 6.58 -6.98
N GLU A 313 -0.68 5.57 -6.10
CA GLU A 313 -1.56 4.41 -6.25
C GLU A 313 -3.06 4.77 -6.17
N VAL A 314 -3.43 5.70 -5.29
CA VAL A 314 -4.81 6.22 -5.17
C VAL A 314 -5.19 6.96 -6.44
N LEU A 315 -4.33 7.86 -6.93
CA LEU A 315 -4.51 8.55 -8.21
C LEU A 315 -4.67 7.56 -9.36
N ALA A 316 -3.75 6.57 -9.44
CA ALA A 316 -3.69 5.57 -10.49
C ALA A 316 -4.95 4.71 -10.59
N LEU A 317 -5.53 4.33 -9.45
CA LEU A 317 -6.70 3.47 -9.40
C LEU A 317 -8.01 4.26 -9.48
N LEU A 318 -8.13 5.38 -8.75
CA LEU A 318 -9.41 6.04 -8.56
C LEU A 318 -9.71 7.14 -9.59
N ALA A 319 -8.72 7.88 -10.08
CA ALA A 319 -8.94 8.90 -11.10
C ALA A 319 -9.53 8.33 -12.39
N PRO A 320 -9.01 7.23 -12.97
CA PRO A 320 -9.63 6.61 -14.15
C PRO A 320 -11.09 6.20 -13.92
N MET A 321 -11.45 5.76 -12.72
CA MET A 321 -12.81 5.34 -12.39
C MET A 321 -13.79 6.54 -12.41
N VAL A 322 -13.38 7.67 -11.84
CA VAL A 322 -14.17 8.91 -11.84
C VAL A 322 -14.29 9.48 -13.24
N LEU A 323 -13.24 9.35 -14.07
CA LEU A 323 -13.18 9.86 -15.44
C LEU A 323 -13.93 8.98 -16.45
N ALA A 324 -14.06 7.67 -16.20
CA ALA A 324 -14.45 6.70 -17.22
C ALA A 324 -15.75 7.03 -17.94
N THR A 325 -16.83 7.39 -17.22
CA THR A 325 -18.14 7.66 -17.84
C THR A 325 -18.16 8.95 -18.68
N PRO A 326 -17.69 10.12 -18.17
CA PRO A 326 -17.67 11.34 -19.00
C PRO A 326 -16.71 11.22 -20.18
N LEU A 327 -15.54 10.60 -19.98
CA LEU A 327 -14.57 10.39 -21.05
C LEU A 327 -15.12 9.43 -22.12
N GLY A 328 -15.72 8.33 -21.72
CA GLY A 328 -16.30 7.35 -22.65
C GLY A 328 -17.36 7.96 -23.55
N ARG A 329 -18.17 8.90 -23.04
CA ARG A 329 -19.16 9.62 -23.83
C ARG A 329 -18.52 10.52 -24.89
N GLN A 330 -17.34 11.09 -24.62
CA GLN A 330 -16.64 12.00 -25.53
C GLN A 330 -15.83 11.28 -26.60
N ILE A 331 -15.34 10.05 -26.31
CA ILE A 331 -14.48 9.29 -27.23
C ILE A 331 -15.21 8.10 -27.89
N GLY A 332 -16.54 7.99 -27.76
CA GLY A 332 -17.32 6.93 -28.38
C GLY A 332 -17.13 5.56 -27.71
N GLY A 333 -17.07 5.54 -26.39
CA GLY A 333 -17.02 4.31 -25.59
C GLY A 333 -18.26 3.43 -25.78
N PRO A 334 -18.21 2.13 -25.43
CA PRO A 334 -19.32 1.21 -25.55
C PRO A 334 -20.51 1.70 -24.71
N GLN A 335 -21.69 1.76 -25.33
CA GLN A 335 -22.92 1.89 -24.56
C GLN A 335 -23.12 0.58 -23.81
N MET A 336 -23.36 0.64 -22.48
CA MET A 336 -23.45 -0.52 -21.59
C MET A 336 -24.26 -1.66 -22.25
N PRO A 337 -23.65 -2.83 -22.50
CA PRO A 337 -24.41 -3.98 -22.99
C PRO A 337 -25.34 -4.49 -21.90
N ALA A 338 -26.53 -4.96 -22.29
CA ALA A 338 -27.39 -5.75 -21.42
C ALA A 338 -26.61 -6.98 -20.88
N ALA A 339 -26.93 -7.38 -19.64
CA ALA A 339 -26.30 -8.52 -18.99
C ALA A 339 -26.38 -9.77 -19.89
N ASN A 340 -25.24 -10.22 -20.38
CA ASN A 340 -25.16 -11.44 -21.16
C ASN A 340 -25.04 -12.62 -20.18
N HIS A 341 -25.91 -13.62 -20.32
CA HIS A 341 -25.77 -14.92 -19.64
C HIS A 341 -24.43 -15.56 -20.01
N VAL A 342 -23.70 -16.02 -19.00
CA VAL A 342 -22.43 -16.71 -19.20
C VAL A 342 -22.74 -18.11 -19.79
N SER A 343 -22.20 -18.40 -20.97
CA SER A 343 -22.37 -19.70 -21.62
C SER A 343 -21.65 -20.81 -20.80
N PRO A 344 -22.18 -22.06 -20.73
CA PRO A 344 -21.52 -23.16 -20.06
C PRO A 344 -20.08 -23.44 -20.52
N SER A 345 -19.77 -23.23 -21.80
CA SER A 345 -18.41 -23.35 -22.35
C SER A 345 -17.41 -22.37 -21.73
N ARG A 346 -17.86 -21.24 -21.21
CA ARG A 346 -16.98 -20.27 -20.50
C ARG A 346 -16.57 -20.75 -19.11
N HIS A 347 -17.40 -21.55 -18.43
CA HIS A 347 -17.04 -22.14 -17.14
C HIS A 347 -15.89 -23.13 -17.27
N LEU A 348 -15.88 -23.96 -18.32
CA LEU A 348 -14.76 -24.87 -18.62
C LEU A 348 -13.48 -24.12 -18.95
N LEU A 349 -13.57 -23.05 -19.73
CA LEU A 349 -12.43 -22.18 -20.02
C LEU A 349 -11.85 -21.57 -18.72
N PHE A 350 -12.70 -21.03 -17.85
CA PHE A 350 -12.25 -20.45 -16.57
C PHE A 350 -11.64 -21.49 -15.65
N ALA A 351 -12.20 -22.68 -15.58
CA ALA A 351 -11.64 -23.79 -14.83
C ALA A 351 -10.26 -24.21 -15.37
N GLY A 352 -10.10 -24.33 -16.68
CA GLY A 352 -8.82 -24.63 -17.32
C GLY A 352 -7.75 -23.56 -17.03
N ILE A 353 -8.11 -22.28 -17.13
CA ILE A 353 -7.22 -21.15 -16.79
C ILE A 353 -6.83 -21.21 -15.31
N ALA A 354 -7.77 -21.44 -14.40
CA ALA A 354 -7.48 -21.55 -12.98
C ALA A 354 -6.50 -22.69 -12.67
N ILE A 355 -6.70 -23.85 -13.29
CA ILE A 355 -5.79 -25.01 -13.16
C ILE A 355 -4.39 -24.65 -13.68
N CYS A 356 -4.29 -24.01 -14.87
CA CYS A 356 -3.01 -23.58 -15.41
C CYS A 356 -2.30 -22.56 -14.52
N LEU A 357 -3.03 -21.60 -13.93
CA LEU A 357 -2.45 -20.61 -13.00
C LEU A 357 -1.96 -21.29 -11.72
N ILE A 358 -2.73 -22.21 -11.15
CA ILE A 358 -2.34 -22.97 -9.96
C ILE A 358 -1.09 -23.80 -10.27
N ALA A 359 -1.10 -24.59 -11.36
CA ALA A 359 0.05 -25.39 -11.76
C ALA A 359 1.28 -24.52 -12.04
N GLY A 360 1.12 -23.41 -12.78
CA GLY A 360 2.18 -22.46 -13.06
C GLY A 360 2.75 -21.82 -11.78
N THR A 361 1.89 -21.54 -10.78
CA THR A 361 2.31 -21.04 -9.47
C THR A 361 3.20 -22.05 -8.75
N PHE A 362 2.79 -23.32 -8.71
CA PHE A 362 3.60 -24.40 -8.11
C PHE A 362 4.95 -24.57 -8.81
N VAL A 363 4.96 -24.58 -10.14
CA VAL A 363 6.20 -24.70 -10.92
C VAL A 363 7.11 -23.52 -10.66
N LEU A 364 6.60 -22.30 -10.70
CA LEU A 364 7.42 -21.11 -10.47
C LEU A 364 7.94 -21.04 -9.04
N ALA A 365 7.10 -21.38 -8.06
CA ALA A 365 7.46 -21.43 -6.65
C ALA A 365 8.51 -22.52 -6.32
N SER A 366 8.54 -23.61 -7.09
CA SER A 366 9.56 -24.66 -6.92
C SER A 366 10.93 -24.28 -7.48
N VAL A 367 10.95 -23.42 -8.49
CA VAL A 367 12.17 -22.96 -9.15
C VAL A 367 12.71 -21.68 -8.50
N GLN A 368 11.83 -20.77 -8.16
CA GLN A 368 12.19 -19.45 -7.62
C GLN A 368 12.08 -19.43 -6.09
N ARG A 369 13.19 -19.17 -5.42
CA ARG A 369 13.20 -18.96 -3.97
C ARG A 369 12.92 -17.48 -3.68
N TYR A 370 11.74 -17.20 -3.14
CA TYR A 370 11.41 -15.86 -2.69
C TYR A 370 12.04 -15.59 -1.33
N MET A 371 12.78 -14.48 -1.24
CA MET A 371 13.42 -14.05 0.00
C MET A 371 13.42 -12.51 0.07
N PRO A 372 13.20 -11.94 1.27
CA PRO A 372 13.40 -10.51 1.49
C PRO A 372 14.84 -10.07 1.18
N LEU A 373 15.02 -8.76 0.94
CA LEU A 373 16.36 -8.21 0.74
C LEU A 373 17.22 -8.41 2.00
N GLU A 374 18.40 -8.96 1.83
CA GLU A 374 19.36 -9.15 2.93
C GLU A 374 19.71 -7.83 3.63
N ALA A 375 19.73 -6.72 2.90
CA ALA A 375 20.02 -5.39 3.44
C ALA A 375 19.04 -4.92 4.55
N ALA A 376 17.86 -5.54 4.65
CA ALA A 376 16.86 -5.28 5.69
C ALA A 376 16.82 -6.37 6.78
N ALA A 377 17.59 -7.44 6.62
CA ALA A 377 17.60 -8.62 7.48
C ALA A 377 19.03 -8.97 7.90
N PRO A 378 19.63 -8.27 8.89
CA PRO A 378 21.00 -8.49 9.33
C PRO A 378 21.10 -9.80 10.13
N ALA A 379 20.83 -10.94 9.50
CA ALA A 379 20.64 -12.24 10.15
C ALA A 379 21.87 -12.69 10.95
N LYS A 380 23.08 -12.52 10.38
CA LYS A 380 24.33 -12.89 11.04
C LYS A 380 24.59 -12.00 12.24
N ALA A 381 24.45 -10.68 12.09
CA ALA A 381 24.61 -9.73 13.18
C ALA A 381 23.63 -9.98 14.33
N VAL A 382 22.35 -10.26 14.01
CA VAL A 382 21.34 -10.57 15.05
C VAL A 382 21.67 -11.88 15.76
N THR A 383 22.21 -12.89 15.06
CA THR A 383 22.67 -14.13 15.70
C THR A 383 23.81 -13.87 16.71
N GLU A 384 24.76 -13.00 16.36
CA GLU A 384 25.83 -12.59 17.30
C GLU A 384 25.24 -11.76 18.46
N LEU A 385 24.32 -10.84 18.17
CA LEU A 385 23.68 -10.05 19.21
C LEU A 385 22.92 -10.90 20.24
N GLN A 386 22.19 -11.93 19.78
CA GLN A 386 21.46 -12.85 20.67
C GLN A 386 22.39 -13.66 21.61
N LYS A 387 23.64 -13.97 21.19
CA LYS A 387 24.63 -14.62 22.07
C LYS A 387 25.03 -13.73 23.24
N LEU A 388 25.02 -12.41 23.04
CA LEU A 388 25.38 -11.42 24.06
C LEU A 388 24.25 -11.21 25.11
N LYS A 389 23.03 -11.69 24.83
CA LYS A 389 21.84 -11.58 25.72
C LYS A 389 21.54 -10.16 26.20
N LEU A 390 21.74 -9.17 25.34
CA LEU A 390 21.52 -7.75 25.64
C LEU A 390 20.07 -7.39 25.44
N SER A 391 19.57 -6.44 26.22
CA SER A 391 18.17 -5.99 26.20
C SER A 391 17.99 -4.58 25.65
N ARG A 392 19.03 -3.75 25.67
CA ARG A 392 18.98 -2.33 25.28
C ARG A 392 19.92 -2.05 24.13
N VAL A 393 19.39 -2.28 22.90
CA VAL A 393 20.15 -2.17 21.66
C VAL A 393 19.63 -0.99 20.84
N PHE A 394 20.49 -0.01 20.57
CA PHE A 394 20.19 1.07 19.65
C PHE A 394 20.30 0.56 18.21
N ASN A 395 19.17 0.24 17.58
CA ASN A 395 19.14 -0.36 16.25
C ASN A 395 18.82 0.67 15.15
N ASP A 396 19.31 0.38 13.94
CA ASP A 396 18.87 1.05 12.71
C ASP A 396 17.35 0.86 12.52
N TYR A 397 16.67 1.89 12.03
CA TYR A 397 15.21 1.89 11.82
C TYR A 397 14.75 0.71 10.94
N ASP A 398 15.44 0.46 9.82
CA ASP A 398 15.06 -0.59 8.88
C ASP A 398 15.31 -2.00 9.43
N PHE A 399 16.13 -2.17 10.46
CA PHE A 399 16.37 -3.47 11.10
C PHE A 399 15.28 -3.84 12.11
N GLY A 400 14.49 -2.85 12.57
CA GLY A 400 13.46 -3.04 13.60
C GLY A 400 12.47 -4.15 13.29
N GLY A 401 11.98 -4.22 12.05
CA GLY A 401 11.06 -5.28 11.63
C GLY A 401 11.64 -6.69 11.78
N TYR A 402 12.90 -6.87 11.39
CA TYR A 402 13.59 -8.14 11.52
C TYR A 402 13.87 -8.51 13.00
N LEU A 403 14.26 -7.53 13.83
CA LEU A 403 14.46 -7.72 15.26
C LEU A 403 13.19 -8.21 15.95
N ILE A 404 12.02 -7.59 15.65
CA ILE A 404 10.71 -8.05 16.16
C ILE A 404 10.48 -9.52 15.79
N ALA A 405 10.69 -9.88 14.52
CA ALA A 405 10.51 -11.25 14.04
C ALA A 405 11.48 -12.26 14.70
N ARG A 406 12.59 -11.77 15.25
CA ARG A 406 13.58 -12.59 15.97
C ARG A 406 13.46 -12.51 17.50
N GLY A 407 12.41 -11.85 18.01
CA GLY A 407 12.16 -11.70 19.45
C GLY A 407 13.19 -10.82 20.18
N VAL A 408 13.84 -9.90 19.47
CA VAL A 408 14.77 -8.93 20.05
C VAL A 408 14.07 -7.61 20.26
N PRO A 409 14.01 -7.06 21.50
CA PRO A 409 13.40 -5.77 21.77
C PRO A 409 14.06 -4.64 20.97
N THR A 410 13.22 -3.79 20.34
CA THR A 410 13.71 -2.70 19.49
C THR A 410 13.82 -1.37 20.23
N PHE A 411 14.77 -0.52 19.83
CA PHE A 411 14.77 0.89 20.16
C PHE A 411 13.71 1.62 19.33
N ILE A 412 13.67 1.31 18.04
CA ILE A 412 12.74 1.88 17.04
C ILE A 412 12.45 0.86 15.94
N ASP A 413 11.28 0.97 15.32
CA ASP A 413 10.86 0.10 14.21
C ASP A 413 9.80 0.78 13.33
N GLY A 414 9.28 0.06 12.32
CA GLY A 414 8.34 0.57 11.32
C GLY A 414 6.96 1.01 11.82
N ARG A 415 6.65 0.88 13.13
CA ARG A 415 5.40 1.35 13.75
C ARG A 415 5.50 2.83 14.13
N THR A 416 5.73 3.66 13.15
CA THR A 416 6.07 5.09 13.27
C THR A 416 5.11 5.88 14.17
N GLU A 417 3.81 5.58 14.12
CA GLU A 417 2.78 6.24 14.92
C GLU A 417 2.93 6.00 16.43
N LEU A 418 3.64 4.94 16.81
CA LEU A 418 3.94 4.60 18.21
C LEU A 418 5.03 5.49 18.78
N PHE A 419 6.11 5.71 18.00
CA PHE A 419 7.31 6.41 18.47
C PHE A 419 7.15 7.94 18.46
N GLY A 420 6.25 8.47 17.62
CA GLY A 420 5.98 9.90 17.51
C GLY A 420 7.12 10.69 16.87
N THR A 421 6.84 11.97 16.57
CA THR A 421 7.75 12.85 15.81
C THR A 421 9.12 13.00 16.46
N LYS A 422 9.14 13.25 17.78
CA LYS A 422 10.39 13.58 18.49
C LYS A 422 11.40 12.44 18.44
N LEU A 423 11.01 11.22 18.81
CA LEU A 423 11.94 10.08 18.85
C LEU A 423 12.39 9.69 17.43
N MET A 424 11.50 9.79 16.44
CA MET A 424 11.83 9.54 15.03
C MET A 424 12.89 10.50 14.51
N VAL A 425 12.72 11.80 14.75
CA VAL A 425 13.66 12.84 14.32
C VAL A 425 14.99 12.71 15.09
N ASP A 426 14.94 12.56 16.40
CA ASP A 426 16.12 12.39 17.24
C ASP A 426 16.95 11.16 16.79
N HIS A 427 16.30 10.02 16.52
CA HIS A 427 16.95 8.82 16.03
C HIS A 427 17.58 9.04 14.64
N ASN A 428 16.86 9.68 13.71
CA ASN A 428 17.38 9.97 12.37
C ASN A 428 18.61 10.88 12.45
N ASN A 429 18.54 11.95 13.25
CA ASN A 429 19.63 12.90 13.43
C ASN A 429 20.85 12.23 14.10
N ALA A 430 20.62 11.32 15.04
CA ALA A 430 21.68 10.54 15.69
C ALA A 430 22.34 9.56 14.69
N SER A 431 21.57 8.77 13.97
CA SER A 431 22.07 7.76 13.02
C SER A 431 22.81 8.37 11.84
N GLY A 432 22.31 9.53 11.35
CA GLY A 432 22.91 10.31 10.26
C GLY A 432 24.01 11.27 10.69
N LEU A 433 24.23 11.47 12.00
CA LEU A 433 25.10 12.50 12.60
C LEU A 433 24.77 13.93 12.11
N ILE A 434 23.52 14.23 11.87
CA ILE A 434 23.06 15.58 11.57
C ILE A 434 23.27 16.46 12.81
N GLU A 435 22.96 15.90 13.98
CA GLU A 435 23.23 16.44 15.30
C GLU A 435 24.00 15.38 16.11
N PRO A 436 25.35 15.40 16.10
CA PRO A 436 26.15 14.35 16.74
C PRO A 436 25.86 14.17 18.24
N ASP A 437 25.55 15.24 18.95
CA ASP A 437 25.22 15.21 20.38
C ASP A 437 23.96 14.38 20.67
N ASN A 438 23.04 14.30 19.72
CA ASN A 438 21.84 13.47 19.84
C ASN A 438 22.19 11.99 19.97
N LEU A 439 23.22 11.50 19.27
CA LEU A 439 23.63 10.11 19.38
C LEU A 439 24.01 9.78 20.81
N PHE A 440 24.96 10.54 21.38
CA PHE A 440 25.47 10.27 22.75
C PHE A 440 24.39 10.52 23.80
N ARG A 441 23.51 11.51 23.60
CA ARG A 441 22.35 11.73 24.46
C ARG A 441 21.42 10.52 24.47
N LEU A 442 21.02 10.02 23.31
CA LEU A 442 20.16 8.84 23.24
C LEU A 442 20.82 7.58 23.81
N LEU A 443 22.10 7.35 23.52
CA LEU A 443 22.87 6.23 24.09
C LEU A 443 22.90 6.28 25.61
N LYS A 444 22.99 7.49 26.20
CA LYS A 444 22.99 7.71 27.65
C LYS A 444 21.58 7.61 28.25
N ASP A 445 20.61 8.37 27.70
CA ASP A 445 19.27 8.50 28.28
C ASP A 445 18.51 7.17 28.33
N TYR A 446 18.77 6.30 27.36
CA TYR A 446 18.18 4.96 27.28
C TYR A 446 19.08 3.86 27.81
N ASP A 447 20.23 4.21 28.41
CA ASP A 447 21.23 3.26 28.95
C ASP A 447 21.58 2.14 27.98
N ILE A 448 21.95 2.51 26.74
CA ILE A 448 22.21 1.58 25.66
C ILE A 448 23.45 0.73 25.94
N GLU A 449 23.30 -0.58 25.80
CA GLU A 449 24.36 -1.57 26.01
C GLU A 449 25.15 -1.86 24.73
N ALA A 450 24.45 -1.86 23.59
CA ALA A 450 25.04 -2.08 22.28
C ALA A 450 24.33 -1.29 21.18
N THR A 451 25.00 -1.11 20.06
CA THR A 451 24.38 -0.59 18.84
C THR A 451 24.35 -1.67 17.76
N LEU A 452 23.29 -1.69 16.94
CA LEU A 452 23.16 -2.51 15.73
C LEU A 452 22.79 -1.58 14.57
N LEU A 453 23.77 -1.09 13.86
CA LEU A 453 23.62 -0.05 12.84
C LEU A 453 24.12 -0.56 11.48
N ARG A 454 23.69 0.08 10.41
CA ARG A 454 24.25 -0.17 9.07
C ARG A 454 25.73 0.12 9.06
N THR A 455 26.55 -0.77 8.50
CA THR A 455 28.00 -0.65 8.44
C THR A 455 28.46 0.66 7.81
N GLN A 456 27.72 1.17 6.85
CA GLN A 456 28.06 2.42 6.16
C GLN A 456 27.48 3.68 6.82
N SER A 457 26.71 3.56 7.92
CA SER A 457 26.12 4.72 8.59
C SER A 457 27.18 5.63 9.20
N ALA A 458 26.87 6.91 9.28
CA ALA A 458 27.78 7.89 9.88
C ALA A 458 28.03 7.60 11.37
N ALA A 459 26.98 7.20 12.09
CA ALA A 459 27.09 6.83 13.51
C ALA A 459 28.02 5.62 13.73
N THR A 460 27.98 4.60 12.87
CA THR A 460 28.90 3.46 12.92
C THR A 460 30.36 3.92 12.79
N LYS A 461 30.64 4.78 11.80
CA LYS A 461 32.02 5.30 11.58
C LYS A 461 32.53 6.18 12.73
N LEU A 462 31.63 6.89 13.40
CA LEU A 462 31.98 7.63 14.61
C LEU A 462 32.30 6.70 15.77
N LEU A 463 31.44 5.72 16.04
CA LEU A 463 31.61 4.75 17.15
C LEU A 463 32.88 3.90 16.99
N ASP A 464 33.34 3.64 15.76
CA ASP A 464 34.64 2.98 15.49
C ASP A 464 35.84 3.77 16.08
N ARG A 465 35.67 5.07 16.38
CA ARG A 465 36.75 5.99 16.79
C ARG A 465 36.56 6.57 18.19
N VAL A 466 35.43 6.27 18.83
CA VAL A 466 35.13 6.78 20.17
C VAL A 466 35.51 5.81 21.24
N ASP A 467 36.27 6.28 22.24
CA ASP A 467 36.56 5.51 23.42
C ASP A 467 35.27 5.14 24.17
N GLY A 468 35.24 3.96 24.75
CA GLY A 468 34.06 3.47 25.47
C GLY A 468 33.16 2.55 24.65
N TRP A 469 33.38 2.44 23.34
CA TRP A 469 32.68 1.48 22.46
C TRP A 469 33.70 0.51 21.82
N GLU A 470 33.29 -0.74 21.66
CA GLU A 470 34.10 -1.78 21.05
C GLU A 470 33.34 -2.47 19.94
N LYS A 471 33.92 -2.51 18.74
CA LYS A 471 33.37 -3.24 17.62
C LYS A 471 33.53 -4.72 17.81
N VAL A 472 32.44 -5.44 18.06
CA VAL A 472 32.42 -6.89 18.31
C VAL A 472 31.98 -7.70 17.09
N TYR A 473 31.32 -7.03 16.12
CA TYR A 473 30.93 -7.67 14.87
C TYR A 473 30.82 -6.63 13.76
N SER A 474 31.13 -7.01 12.51
CA SER A 474 30.89 -6.22 11.33
C SER A 474 30.83 -7.12 10.09
N ASP A 475 29.83 -6.86 9.22
CA ASP A 475 29.75 -7.38 7.87
C ASP A 475 29.34 -6.24 6.89
N ASP A 476 28.99 -6.58 5.64
CA ASP A 476 28.62 -5.59 4.62
C ASP A 476 27.29 -4.88 4.95
N ILE A 477 26.45 -5.43 5.82
CA ILE A 477 25.11 -4.96 6.16
C ILE A 477 25.11 -4.21 7.48
N ALA A 478 25.63 -4.84 8.55
CA ALA A 478 25.48 -4.37 9.92
C ALA A 478 26.77 -4.47 10.73
N THR A 479 26.92 -3.53 11.65
CA THR A 479 28.01 -3.49 12.64
C THR A 479 27.42 -3.42 14.03
N ILE A 480 28.01 -4.19 14.97
CA ILE A 480 27.67 -4.17 16.39
C ILE A 480 28.82 -3.52 17.14
N HIS A 481 28.50 -2.47 17.91
CA HIS A 481 29.39 -1.95 18.94
C HIS A 481 28.81 -2.27 20.32
N LEU A 482 29.65 -2.72 21.20
CA LEU A 482 29.35 -3.01 22.61
C LEU A 482 29.91 -1.89 23.49
N ARG A 483 29.16 -1.42 24.47
CA ARG A 483 29.64 -0.47 25.46
C ARG A 483 30.64 -1.16 26.41
N LYS A 484 31.82 -0.59 26.57
CA LYS A 484 32.83 -1.09 27.49
C LYS A 484 32.41 -0.90 28.95
N PRO A 485 32.63 -1.86 29.85
CA PRO A 485 32.37 -1.69 31.28
C PRO A 485 33.11 -0.46 31.85
N GLY A 486 32.41 0.39 32.60
CA GLY A 486 33.00 1.57 33.23
C GLY A 486 33.19 2.79 32.29
N ALA A 487 32.82 2.69 31.02
CA ALA A 487 32.83 3.84 30.14
C ALA A 487 31.78 4.85 30.61
N VAL A 488 32.25 6.01 31.10
CA VAL A 488 31.39 7.17 31.33
C VAL A 488 30.96 7.69 29.97
N HIS A 489 29.72 8.15 29.84
CA HIS A 489 29.22 8.84 28.63
C HIS A 489 29.97 10.19 28.48
N SER A 490 31.26 10.14 28.16
CA SER A 490 32.02 11.35 27.90
C SER A 490 31.68 11.86 26.51
N VAL A 491 31.01 12.99 26.46
CA VAL A 491 31.03 13.86 25.28
C VAL A 491 32.50 14.19 25.03
N ALA A 492 33.06 13.76 23.90
CA ALA A 492 34.40 14.18 23.52
C ALA A 492 34.49 15.70 23.59
N PRO A 493 35.55 16.27 24.14
CA PRO A 493 35.66 17.74 24.19
C PRO A 493 35.57 18.27 22.78
N ALA A 494 34.76 19.32 22.59
CA ALA A 494 34.63 20.02 21.32
C ALA A 494 36.03 20.27 20.75
N VAL A 495 36.29 19.76 19.56
CA VAL A 495 37.51 20.07 18.80
C VAL A 495 37.48 21.56 18.60
N LYS A 496 38.33 22.30 19.32
CA LYS A 496 38.54 23.73 19.05
C LYS A 496 39.07 23.83 17.64
N ALA A 497 38.26 24.40 16.77
CA ALA A 497 38.72 24.84 15.47
C ALA A 497 39.75 25.94 15.71
N ASN A 498 40.98 25.69 15.30
CA ASN A 498 42.00 26.74 15.11
C ASN A 498 41.77 27.43 13.77
#